data_9545429fa8203420ebbe8c7e49afc58c
#
_entry.id   9545429fa8203420ebbe8c7e49afc58c
#
_cell.length_a   1.000
_cell.length_b   1.000
_cell.length_c   1.000
_cell.angle_alpha   90.00
_cell.angle_beta   90.00
_cell.angle_gamma   90.00
#
_symmetry.space_group_name_H-M   'P 1'
#
loop_
_entity.id
_entity.type
_entity.pdbx_description
1 polymer ?
#
loop_
_entity_poly.entity_id
_entity_poly.type
_entity_poly.pdbx_seq_one_letter_code
_entity_poly.pdbx_strand_id
1 'polypeptide(L)'
;VEKVIPNDRRFLMTSSALVKDYMTKEVITVTPETPNEEVILIMKGTGHDGFPVRTNGEVIGMVTAFDLLLKEWLPLVKDIMSTDIVVAEEDMSINDAARVMFRMGISRLPVINKDAKLVGILTNTDIVRSHIERSTPMKVEYFKKTLEQLYEIRTKVVRMKVPIDKVRPTQDKIYADELQGRTYEIRRGLAEPTIIAKSGERFILVDGHHRTAAARKLGCKDIDSYVIELDRDIRLGLEKTADKNGIFTFKDIEIIDDAQHPLIAITSSLRKEFRK
;
A
#
# COMPACT_ATOMS: atom_id res chain seq x y z
N VAL A 1 -1.67 4.76 49.26
CA VAL A 1 -0.82 5.63 48.43
C VAL A 1 -1.07 5.22 47.00
N GLU A 2 -1.98 5.94 46.33
CA GLU A 2 -2.33 5.73 44.90
C GLU A 2 -1.12 6.16 44.04
N LYS A 3 -0.57 5.23 43.29
CA LYS A 3 0.36 5.55 42.19
C LYS A 3 -0.45 5.95 40.99
N VAL A 4 -0.53 7.25 40.74
CA VAL A 4 -1.01 7.85 39.50
C VAL A 4 -0.11 7.37 38.36
N ILE A 5 -0.69 6.60 37.44
CA ILE A 5 -0.06 6.26 36.16
C ILE A 5 -0.13 7.51 35.30
N PRO A 6 1.00 8.04 34.78
CA PRO A 6 0.95 9.17 33.86
C PRO A 6 0.25 8.72 32.57
N ASN A 7 -0.89 9.35 32.31
CA ASN A 7 -1.65 9.19 31.08
C ASN A 7 -0.91 9.94 29.96
N ASP A 8 0.15 9.33 29.43
CA ASP A 8 0.93 9.91 28.34
C ASP A 8 0.18 9.74 27.01
N ARG A 9 -0.84 10.57 26.82
CA ARG A 9 -1.60 10.72 25.57
C ARG A 9 -0.74 11.22 24.40
N ARG A 10 0.57 11.46 24.57
CA ARG A 10 1.46 11.94 23.52
C ARG A 10 1.93 10.87 22.55
N PHE A 11 1.73 9.59 22.85
CA PHE A 11 2.14 8.50 21.94
C PHE A 11 1.05 8.04 20.97
N LEU A 12 -0.16 8.61 21.04
CA LEU A 12 -1.29 8.33 20.13
C LEU A 12 -1.55 9.44 19.10
N MET A 13 -0.71 10.45 19.03
CA MET A 13 -0.65 11.30 17.84
C MET A 13 0.21 10.56 16.80
N THR A 14 -0.38 9.59 16.11
CA THR A 14 0.06 9.25 14.77
C THR A 14 0.10 10.55 14.00
N SER A 15 1.30 11.04 13.64
CA SER A 15 1.43 12.18 12.74
C SER A 15 0.51 11.87 11.56
N SER A 16 -0.50 12.71 11.34
CA SER A 16 -1.42 12.48 10.23
C SER A 16 -0.57 12.42 8.97
N ALA A 17 -0.61 11.30 8.25
CA ALA A 17 0.12 11.16 7.00
C ALA A 17 -0.29 12.30 6.08
N LEU A 18 0.68 12.99 5.52
CA LEU A 18 0.48 14.17 4.69
C LEU A 18 0.53 13.79 3.21
N VAL A 19 -0.09 14.58 2.37
CA VAL A 19 -0.10 14.40 0.91
C VAL A 19 1.32 14.30 0.35
N LYS A 20 2.25 15.16 0.81
CA LYS A 20 3.67 15.17 0.39
C LYS A 20 4.42 13.86 0.64
N ASP A 21 3.96 13.04 1.60
CA ASP A 21 4.59 11.76 1.95
C ASP A 21 4.28 10.66 0.94
N TYR A 22 3.17 10.80 0.20
CA TYR A 22 2.62 9.78 -0.70
C TYR A 22 2.51 10.21 -2.17
N MET A 23 2.49 11.50 -2.45
CA MET A 23 2.36 12.03 -3.81
C MET A 23 3.52 11.62 -4.72
N THR A 24 3.26 11.47 -6.00
CA THR A 24 4.28 11.39 -7.04
C THR A 24 4.84 12.79 -7.31
N LYS A 25 6.16 12.98 -7.15
CA LYS A 25 6.82 14.29 -7.31
C LYS A 25 7.19 14.62 -8.75
N GLU A 26 7.57 13.60 -9.53
CA GLU A 26 7.87 13.76 -10.94
C GLU A 26 6.58 13.71 -11.76
N VAL A 27 5.95 14.87 -11.95
CA VAL A 27 4.67 14.98 -12.63
C VAL A 27 4.87 15.31 -14.10
N ILE A 28 4.35 14.45 -14.97
CA ILE A 28 4.25 14.75 -16.39
C ILE A 28 3.14 15.80 -16.58
N THR A 29 3.46 16.91 -17.20
CA THR A 29 2.53 18.03 -17.44
C THR A 29 2.52 18.41 -18.90
N VAL A 30 1.44 19.03 -19.35
CA VAL A 30 1.31 19.62 -20.67
C VAL A 30 1.06 21.13 -20.56
N THR A 31 1.16 21.84 -21.66
CA THR A 31 0.85 23.28 -21.76
C THR A 31 -0.47 23.50 -22.46
N PRO A 32 -1.10 24.68 -22.36
CA PRO A 32 -2.31 25.02 -23.10
C PRO A 32 -2.14 24.88 -24.62
N GLU A 33 -0.95 25.13 -25.13
CA GLU A 33 -0.60 25.11 -26.54
C GLU A 33 -0.19 23.71 -27.04
N THR A 34 -0.11 22.72 -26.17
CA THR A 34 0.20 21.34 -26.56
C THR A 34 -0.87 20.80 -27.50
N PRO A 35 -0.50 20.24 -28.68
CA PRO A 35 -1.44 19.58 -29.56
C PRO A 35 -2.07 18.33 -28.90
N ASN A 36 -3.35 18.10 -29.12
CA ASN A 36 -4.05 16.95 -28.55
C ASN A 36 -3.48 15.61 -29.03
N GLU A 37 -2.96 15.54 -30.26
CA GLU A 37 -2.23 14.36 -30.76
C GLU A 37 -0.99 14.03 -29.93
N GLU A 38 -0.25 15.05 -29.50
CA GLU A 38 0.92 14.86 -28.63
C GLU A 38 0.51 14.31 -27.27
N VAL A 39 -0.60 14.82 -26.69
CA VAL A 39 -1.13 14.29 -25.42
C VAL A 39 -1.49 12.80 -25.55
N ILE A 40 -2.10 12.38 -26.66
CA ILE A 40 -2.43 10.98 -26.95
C ILE A 40 -1.14 10.12 -27.01
N LEU A 41 -0.08 10.62 -27.63
CA LEU A 41 1.21 9.93 -27.69
C LEU A 41 1.85 9.79 -26.29
N ILE A 42 1.78 10.84 -25.47
CA ILE A 42 2.24 10.80 -24.07
C ILE A 42 1.44 9.79 -23.27
N MET A 43 0.09 9.77 -23.39
CA MET A 43 -0.78 8.79 -22.76
C MET A 43 -0.41 7.36 -23.15
N LYS A 44 -0.22 7.10 -24.43
CA LYS A 44 0.17 5.80 -24.97
C LYS A 44 1.54 5.33 -24.44
N GLY A 45 2.51 6.26 -24.36
CA GLY A 45 3.87 5.96 -23.90
C GLY A 45 3.98 5.74 -22.40
N THR A 46 3.15 6.43 -21.61
CA THR A 46 3.23 6.43 -20.13
C THR A 46 2.18 5.53 -19.46
N GLY A 47 1.08 5.22 -20.16
CA GLY A 47 -0.08 4.53 -19.60
C GLY A 47 -0.93 5.40 -18.68
N HIS A 48 -0.68 6.72 -18.63
CA HIS A 48 -1.50 7.66 -17.88
C HIS A 48 -2.66 8.15 -18.74
N ASP A 49 -3.80 8.41 -18.11
CA ASP A 49 -5.04 8.82 -18.77
C ASP A 49 -5.41 10.29 -18.45
N GLY A 50 -4.49 11.08 -17.90
CA GLY A 50 -4.69 12.51 -17.67
C GLY A 50 -3.47 13.20 -17.08
N PHE A 51 -3.35 14.49 -17.43
CA PHE A 51 -2.19 15.34 -17.07
C PHE A 51 -2.63 16.70 -16.57
N PRO A 52 -1.94 17.29 -15.58
CA PRO A 52 -2.09 18.69 -15.24
C PRO A 52 -1.62 19.59 -16.42
N VAL A 53 -2.39 20.61 -16.70
CA VAL A 53 -2.03 21.67 -17.65
C VAL A 53 -1.37 22.79 -16.86
N ARG A 54 -0.15 23.17 -17.27
CA ARG A 54 0.68 24.09 -16.49
C ARG A 54 1.17 25.27 -17.32
N THR A 55 1.15 26.46 -16.71
CA THR A 55 1.77 27.68 -17.24
C THR A 55 2.56 28.36 -16.13
N ASN A 56 3.81 28.73 -16.39
CA ASN A 56 4.69 29.41 -15.42
C ASN A 56 4.82 28.69 -14.06
N GLY A 57 4.69 27.38 -14.05
CA GLY A 57 4.77 26.56 -12.84
C GLY A 57 3.44 26.36 -12.10
N GLU A 58 2.38 27.08 -12.47
CA GLU A 58 1.05 26.97 -11.89
C GLU A 58 0.16 26.02 -12.68
N VAL A 59 -0.69 25.27 -11.99
CA VAL A 59 -1.69 24.40 -12.62
C VAL A 59 -2.90 25.26 -12.96
N ILE A 60 -3.26 25.28 -14.23
CA ILE A 60 -4.38 26.07 -14.74
C ILE A 60 -5.53 25.22 -15.26
N GLY A 61 -5.33 23.90 -15.34
CA GLY A 61 -6.32 22.95 -15.83
C GLY A 61 -5.88 21.50 -15.70
N MET A 62 -6.76 20.62 -16.11
CA MET A 62 -6.52 19.19 -16.29
C MET A 62 -7.01 18.78 -17.69
N VAL A 63 -6.26 17.91 -18.35
CA VAL A 63 -6.72 17.22 -19.57
C VAL A 63 -6.70 15.71 -19.34
N THR A 64 -7.76 15.04 -19.74
CA THR A 64 -7.95 13.60 -19.57
C THR A 64 -8.25 12.92 -20.90
N ALA A 65 -8.15 11.60 -20.95
CA ALA A 65 -8.56 10.82 -22.11
C ALA A 65 -10.05 11.04 -22.44
N PHE A 66 -10.89 11.32 -21.45
CA PHE A 66 -12.29 11.60 -21.64
C PHE A 66 -12.50 12.94 -22.36
N ASP A 67 -11.72 13.97 -22.04
CA ASP A 67 -11.78 15.26 -22.75
C ASP A 67 -11.40 15.10 -24.22
N LEU A 68 -10.36 14.31 -24.51
CA LEU A 68 -9.92 14.01 -25.87
C LEU A 68 -10.98 13.26 -26.67
N LEU A 69 -11.69 12.31 -26.07
CA LEU A 69 -12.77 11.56 -26.73
C LEU A 69 -13.99 12.42 -27.06
N LEU A 70 -14.36 13.35 -26.18
CA LEU A 70 -15.55 14.19 -26.36
C LEU A 70 -15.33 15.37 -27.32
N LYS A 71 -14.08 15.83 -27.46
CA LYS A 71 -13.74 17.06 -28.18
C LYS A 71 -12.59 16.83 -29.16
N GLU A 72 -12.54 15.67 -29.81
CA GLU A 72 -11.44 15.23 -30.68
C GLU A 72 -11.15 16.18 -31.87
N TRP A 73 -12.16 16.96 -32.29
CA TRP A 73 -12.03 17.91 -33.39
C TRP A 73 -11.31 19.22 -33.02
N LEU A 74 -11.08 19.47 -31.76
CA LEU A 74 -10.35 20.66 -31.29
C LEU A 74 -8.85 20.34 -31.21
N PRO A 75 -7.96 21.25 -31.70
CA PRO A 75 -6.56 20.86 -31.91
C PRO A 75 -5.67 20.98 -30.67
N LEU A 76 -6.00 21.84 -29.73
CA LEU A 76 -5.10 22.21 -28.61
C LEU A 76 -5.71 21.89 -27.24
N VAL A 77 -4.84 21.61 -26.29
CA VAL A 77 -5.22 21.31 -24.90
C VAL A 77 -6.10 22.40 -24.29
N LYS A 78 -5.80 23.69 -24.51
CA LYS A 78 -6.60 24.81 -23.99
C LYS A 78 -8.08 24.77 -24.41
N ASP A 79 -8.36 24.17 -25.55
CA ASP A 79 -9.72 24.12 -26.11
C ASP A 79 -10.57 23.02 -25.46
N ILE A 80 -9.91 22.02 -24.85
CA ILE A 80 -10.58 20.84 -24.29
C ILE A 80 -10.42 20.69 -22.77
N MET A 81 -9.36 21.24 -22.19
CA MET A 81 -9.04 21.09 -20.76
C MET A 81 -10.17 21.56 -19.85
N SER A 82 -10.29 20.94 -18.71
CA SER A 82 -11.12 21.43 -17.61
C SER A 82 -10.34 22.46 -16.81
N THR A 83 -10.92 23.65 -16.59
CA THR A 83 -10.33 24.77 -15.83
C THR A 83 -10.86 24.86 -14.40
N ASP A 84 -12.03 24.27 -14.13
CA ASP A 84 -12.56 24.11 -12.78
C ASP A 84 -11.88 22.89 -12.12
N ILE A 85 -10.70 23.12 -11.59
CA ILE A 85 -9.84 22.07 -11.01
C ILE A 85 -9.78 22.17 -9.49
N VAL A 86 -9.72 21.00 -8.88
CA VAL A 86 -9.43 20.86 -7.44
C VAL A 86 -7.97 20.53 -7.27
N VAL A 87 -7.30 21.17 -6.33
CA VAL A 87 -5.90 20.92 -5.97
C VAL A 87 -5.79 20.62 -4.47
N ALA A 88 -4.72 19.92 -4.08
CA ALA A 88 -4.37 19.74 -2.67
C ALA A 88 -3.13 20.57 -2.33
N GLU A 89 -3.03 21.02 -1.10
CA GLU A 89 -1.77 21.52 -0.54
C GLU A 89 -0.91 20.33 -0.09
N GLU A 90 0.41 20.44 -0.25
CA GLU A 90 1.35 19.37 0.12
C GLU A 90 1.29 18.98 1.60
N ASP A 91 0.90 19.91 2.47
CA ASP A 91 0.74 19.71 3.91
C ASP A 91 -0.68 19.25 4.33
N MET A 92 -1.60 19.07 3.37
CA MET A 92 -2.94 18.52 3.63
C MET A 92 -2.83 17.08 4.16
N SER A 93 -3.75 16.67 5.06
CA SER A 93 -3.81 15.27 5.47
C SER A 93 -4.25 14.37 4.32
N ILE A 94 -3.66 13.18 4.21
CA ILE A 94 -4.02 12.19 3.18
C ILE A 94 -5.51 11.78 3.28
N ASN A 95 -6.08 11.78 4.48
CA ASN A 95 -7.49 11.45 4.69
C ASN A 95 -8.42 12.55 4.16
N ASP A 96 -8.04 13.82 4.29
CA ASP A 96 -8.84 14.93 3.77
C ASP A 96 -8.74 15.00 2.25
N ALA A 97 -7.55 14.77 1.68
CA ALA A 97 -7.38 14.62 0.24
C ALA A 97 -8.24 13.47 -0.31
N ALA A 98 -8.26 12.32 0.36
CA ALA A 98 -9.11 11.18 -0.01
C ALA A 98 -10.62 11.54 0.01
N ARG A 99 -11.07 12.29 1.02
CA ARG A 99 -12.47 12.77 1.09
C ARG A 99 -12.80 13.73 -0.05
N VAL A 100 -11.88 14.63 -0.39
CA VAL A 100 -12.04 15.55 -1.53
C VAL A 100 -12.16 14.74 -2.83
N MET A 101 -11.22 13.84 -3.10
CA MET A 101 -11.24 12.99 -4.30
C MET A 101 -12.54 12.19 -4.41
N PHE A 102 -12.98 11.57 -3.30
CA PHE A 102 -14.20 10.79 -3.26
C PHE A 102 -15.46 11.63 -3.54
N ARG A 103 -15.59 12.80 -2.88
CA ARG A 103 -16.76 13.68 -3.03
C ARG A 103 -16.86 14.31 -4.41
N MET A 104 -15.70 14.64 -5.00
CA MET A 104 -15.64 15.25 -6.34
C MET A 104 -15.64 14.20 -7.46
N GLY A 105 -15.56 12.91 -7.13
CA GLY A 105 -15.51 11.83 -8.13
C GLY A 105 -14.24 11.83 -8.97
N ILE A 106 -13.12 12.37 -8.45
CA ILE A 106 -11.85 12.49 -9.18
C ILE A 106 -10.86 11.44 -8.73
N SER A 107 -10.05 10.93 -9.65
CA SER A 107 -9.04 9.90 -9.40
C SER A 107 -7.62 10.45 -9.25
N ARG A 108 -7.45 11.75 -9.53
CA ARG A 108 -6.16 12.48 -9.46
C ARG A 108 -6.37 13.86 -8.87
N LEU A 109 -5.40 14.28 -8.08
CA LEU A 109 -5.43 15.56 -7.41
C LEU A 109 -4.04 16.20 -7.56
N PRO A 110 -3.88 17.25 -8.39
CA PRO A 110 -2.64 18.01 -8.44
C PRO A 110 -2.32 18.59 -7.08
N VAL A 111 -1.04 18.57 -6.71
CA VAL A 111 -0.56 19.03 -5.41
C VAL A 111 0.28 20.28 -5.60
N ILE A 112 -0.04 21.33 -4.86
CA ILE A 112 0.65 22.61 -4.89
C ILE A 112 1.33 22.91 -3.57
N ASN A 113 2.39 23.72 -3.63
CA ASN A 113 3.02 24.29 -2.44
C ASN A 113 2.37 25.64 -2.08
N LYS A 114 2.92 26.32 -1.04
CA LYS A 114 2.47 27.62 -0.58
C LYS A 114 2.58 28.75 -1.60
N ASP A 115 3.44 28.58 -2.61
CA ASP A 115 3.62 29.54 -3.71
C ASP A 115 2.71 29.21 -4.91
N ALA A 116 1.69 28.37 -4.72
CA ALA A 116 0.77 27.85 -5.74
C ALA A 116 1.46 27.10 -6.91
N LYS A 117 2.70 26.64 -6.72
CA LYS A 117 3.42 25.86 -7.73
C LYS A 117 3.13 24.38 -7.62
N LEU A 118 2.99 23.69 -8.76
CA LEU A 118 2.82 22.25 -8.81
C LEU A 118 4.08 21.54 -8.28
N VAL A 119 3.90 20.74 -7.24
CA VAL A 119 4.96 19.97 -6.58
C VAL A 119 4.73 18.46 -6.61
N GLY A 120 3.55 18.02 -7.02
CA GLY A 120 3.23 16.60 -7.10
C GLY A 120 1.84 16.33 -7.67
N ILE A 121 1.50 15.05 -7.76
CA ILE A 121 0.15 14.57 -8.06
C ILE A 121 -0.17 13.41 -7.11
N LEU A 122 -1.37 13.42 -6.55
CA LEU A 122 -1.90 12.37 -5.70
C LEU A 122 -2.96 11.58 -6.46
N THR A 123 -2.91 10.26 -6.38
CA THR A 123 -3.84 9.37 -7.06
C THR A 123 -4.60 8.47 -6.07
N ASN A 124 -5.68 7.82 -6.52
CA ASN A 124 -6.37 6.79 -5.73
C ASN A 124 -5.43 5.67 -5.28
N THR A 125 -4.45 5.31 -6.11
CA THR A 125 -3.43 4.30 -5.75
C THR A 125 -2.57 4.76 -4.57
N ASP A 126 -2.22 6.04 -4.50
CA ASP A 126 -1.44 6.60 -3.39
C ASP A 126 -2.24 6.61 -2.09
N ILE A 127 -3.55 6.91 -2.18
CA ILE A 127 -4.46 6.82 -1.03
C ILE A 127 -4.50 5.37 -0.50
N VAL A 128 -4.72 4.39 -1.37
CA VAL A 128 -4.74 2.97 -1.01
C VAL A 128 -3.40 2.56 -0.38
N ARG A 129 -2.28 2.92 -1.02
CA ARG A 129 -0.92 2.66 -0.50
C ARG A 129 -0.75 3.23 0.91
N SER A 130 -1.18 4.48 1.14
CA SER A 130 -1.07 5.12 2.46
C SER A 130 -1.85 4.38 3.55
N HIS A 131 -3.02 3.84 3.21
CA HIS A 131 -3.81 3.04 4.16
C HIS A 131 -3.15 1.71 4.47
N ILE A 132 -2.62 1.04 3.45
CA ILE A 132 -1.91 -0.24 3.60
C ILE A 132 -0.67 -0.04 4.49
N GLU A 133 0.21 0.91 4.16
CA GLU A 133 1.44 1.17 4.92
C GLU A 133 1.17 1.54 6.39
N ARG A 134 0.09 2.26 6.69
CA ARG A 134 -0.29 2.62 8.06
C ARG A 134 -0.97 1.49 8.82
N SER A 135 -1.52 0.50 8.14
CA SER A 135 -2.19 -0.63 8.81
C SER A 135 -1.21 -1.56 9.50
N THR A 136 0.01 -1.69 8.99
CA THR A 136 1.03 -2.61 9.52
C THR A 136 1.45 -2.26 10.95
N PRO A 137 1.78 -1.03 11.32
CA PRO A 137 2.08 -0.67 12.71
C PRO A 137 0.92 -0.95 13.68
N MET A 138 -0.33 -0.74 13.26
CA MET A 138 -1.51 -1.07 14.08
C MET A 138 -1.64 -2.57 14.30
N LYS A 139 -1.40 -3.38 13.26
CA LYS A 139 -1.38 -4.84 13.38
C LYS A 139 -0.26 -5.31 14.33
N VAL A 140 0.94 -4.73 14.22
CA VAL A 140 2.07 -5.04 15.11
C VAL A 140 1.70 -4.78 16.57
N GLU A 141 1.12 -3.62 16.86
CA GLU A 141 0.71 -3.28 18.24
C GLU A 141 -0.41 -4.21 18.75
N TYR A 142 -1.34 -4.59 17.88
CA TYR A 142 -2.38 -5.56 18.21
C TYR A 142 -1.78 -6.93 18.56
N PHE A 143 -0.89 -7.46 17.71
CA PHE A 143 -0.23 -8.74 17.97
C PHE A 143 0.64 -8.69 19.22
N LYS A 144 1.37 -7.60 19.43
CA LYS A 144 2.15 -7.36 20.64
C LYS A 144 1.28 -7.50 21.89
N LYS A 145 0.20 -6.72 21.96
CA LYS A 145 -0.74 -6.76 23.10
C LYS A 145 -1.37 -8.14 23.30
N THR A 146 -1.72 -8.80 22.20
CA THR A 146 -2.29 -10.15 22.25
C THR A 146 -1.30 -11.16 22.85
N LEU A 147 -0.02 -11.10 22.44
CA LEU A 147 1.02 -11.98 23.00
C LEU A 147 1.28 -11.68 24.47
N GLU A 148 1.35 -10.41 24.85
CA GLU A 148 1.57 -9.98 26.24
C GLU A 148 0.44 -10.46 27.16
N GLN A 149 -0.81 -10.34 26.72
CA GLN A 149 -1.98 -10.76 27.50
C GLN A 149 -2.13 -12.29 27.56
N LEU A 150 -1.91 -12.97 26.43
CA LEU A 150 -2.14 -14.42 26.34
C LEU A 150 -1.09 -15.24 27.08
N TYR A 151 0.16 -14.74 27.12
CA TYR A 151 1.29 -15.48 27.68
C TYR A 151 1.89 -14.84 28.94
N GLU A 152 1.31 -13.72 29.41
CA GLU A 152 1.80 -12.95 30.57
C GLU A 152 3.30 -12.63 30.48
N ILE A 153 3.72 -12.09 29.32
CA ILE A 153 5.10 -11.76 28.99
C ILE A 153 5.24 -10.26 28.70
N ARG A 154 6.49 -9.81 28.62
CA ARG A 154 6.84 -8.49 28.08
C ARG A 154 7.44 -8.67 26.70
N THR A 155 7.15 -7.69 25.82
CA THR A 155 7.68 -7.73 24.47
C THR A 155 8.31 -6.39 24.08
N LYS A 156 9.25 -6.45 23.12
CA LYS A 156 9.85 -5.29 22.48
C LYS A 156 9.69 -5.42 20.98
N VAL A 157 9.33 -4.34 20.29
CA VAL A 157 9.23 -4.31 18.83
C VAL A 157 10.49 -3.67 18.25
N VAL A 158 11.10 -4.35 17.29
CA VAL A 158 12.27 -3.89 16.54
C VAL A 158 12.02 -4.08 15.05
N ARG A 159 12.34 -3.09 14.21
CA ARG A 159 12.34 -3.26 12.75
C ARG A 159 13.73 -3.69 12.30
N MET A 160 13.84 -4.83 11.63
CA MET A 160 15.09 -5.36 11.14
C MET A 160 14.91 -6.28 9.94
N LYS A 161 16.00 -6.53 9.21
CA LYS A 161 16.05 -7.59 8.19
C LYS A 161 16.28 -8.94 8.86
N VAL A 162 15.42 -9.91 8.54
CA VAL A 162 15.52 -11.27 9.09
C VAL A 162 15.88 -12.23 7.96
N PRO A 163 16.90 -13.10 8.15
CA PRO A 163 17.23 -14.15 7.18
C PRO A 163 16.02 -15.08 6.94
N ILE A 164 15.62 -15.22 5.68
CA ILE A 164 14.38 -15.95 5.30
C ILE A 164 14.48 -17.44 5.68
N ASP A 165 15.67 -18.01 5.63
CA ASP A 165 15.92 -19.41 5.99
C ASP A 165 15.74 -19.72 7.49
N LYS A 166 15.82 -18.68 8.35
CA LYS A 166 15.56 -18.77 9.79
C LYS A 166 14.09 -18.55 10.15
N VAL A 167 13.29 -18.07 9.21
CA VAL A 167 11.86 -17.77 9.45
C VAL A 167 11.03 -19.04 9.35
N ARG A 168 10.35 -19.38 10.44
CA ARG A 168 9.41 -20.49 10.49
C ARG A 168 8.02 -20.03 10.08
N PRO A 169 7.41 -20.60 9.03
CA PRO A 169 6.03 -20.33 8.65
C PRO A 169 5.06 -20.97 9.65
N THR A 170 3.85 -20.40 9.73
CA THR A 170 2.78 -20.91 10.60
C THR A 170 1.46 -21.17 9.86
N GLN A 171 1.43 -20.90 8.54
CA GLN A 171 0.31 -21.10 7.66
C GLN A 171 0.60 -22.25 6.69
N ASP A 172 -0.37 -23.12 6.46
CA ASP A 172 -0.25 -24.32 5.62
C ASP A 172 -0.50 -24.06 4.12
N LYS A 173 -1.23 -22.98 3.81
CA LYS A 173 -1.68 -22.68 2.43
C LYS A 173 -1.41 -21.23 2.07
N ILE A 174 -1.00 -21.01 0.81
CA ILE A 174 -0.91 -19.69 0.17
C ILE A 174 -1.53 -19.77 -1.23
N TYR A 175 -2.03 -18.63 -1.72
CA TYR A 175 -2.69 -18.54 -3.02
C TYR A 175 -1.74 -18.01 -4.09
N ALA A 176 -1.78 -18.62 -5.29
CA ALA A 176 -0.85 -18.30 -6.38
C ALA A 176 -1.04 -16.87 -6.92
N ASP A 177 -2.27 -16.38 -6.99
CA ASP A 177 -2.62 -15.02 -7.42
C ASP A 177 -2.08 -13.98 -6.44
N GLU A 178 -2.25 -14.18 -5.12
CA GLU A 178 -1.65 -13.32 -4.11
C GLU A 178 -0.13 -13.38 -4.14
N LEU A 179 0.46 -14.56 -4.34
CA LEU A 179 1.90 -14.74 -4.47
C LEU A 179 2.45 -13.93 -5.65
N GLN A 180 1.73 -13.89 -6.78
CA GLN A 180 2.10 -13.08 -7.95
C GLN A 180 2.06 -11.60 -7.64
N GLY A 181 1.00 -11.12 -6.97
CA GLY A 181 0.87 -9.73 -6.52
C GLY A 181 2.01 -9.31 -5.61
N ARG A 182 2.36 -10.14 -4.60
CA ARG A 182 3.46 -9.87 -3.68
C ARG A 182 4.83 -9.90 -4.37
N THR A 183 5.01 -10.75 -5.38
CA THR A 183 6.23 -10.78 -6.22
C THR A 183 6.42 -9.46 -6.95
N TYR A 184 5.35 -8.89 -7.50
CA TYR A 184 5.37 -7.58 -8.15
C TYR A 184 5.72 -6.45 -7.16
N GLU A 185 5.10 -6.43 -5.99
CA GLU A 185 5.38 -5.43 -4.93
C GLU A 185 6.86 -5.46 -4.50
N ILE A 186 7.42 -6.66 -4.26
CA ILE A 186 8.82 -6.81 -3.85
C ILE A 186 9.77 -6.27 -4.91
N ARG A 187 9.55 -6.61 -6.21
CA ARG A 187 10.40 -6.12 -7.31
C ARG A 187 10.42 -4.60 -7.42
N ARG A 188 9.35 -3.94 -6.99
CA ARG A 188 9.22 -2.48 -7.00
C ARG A 188 9.62 -1.81 -5.69
N GLY A 189 10.04 -2.56 -4.69
CA GLY A 189 10.36 -2.01 -3.37
C GLY A 189 9.15 -1.49 -2.59
N LEU A 190 7.95 -1.94 -2.95
CA LEU A 190 6.68 -1.53 -2.34
C LEU A 190 6.17 -2.50 -1.28
N ALA A 191 6.90 -3.60 -1.03
CA ALA A 191 6.49 -4.62 -0.09
C ALA A 191 6.55 -4.09 1.35
N GLU A 192 5.45 -4.26 2.08
CA GLU A 192 5.39 -3.96 3.51
C GLU A 192 6.27 -4.91 4.32
N PRO A 193 6.77 -4.47 5.49
CA PRO A 193 7.44 -5.36 6.42
C PRO A 193 6.52 -6.50 6.88
N THR A 194 7.09 -7.68 7.08
CA THR A 194 6.38 -8.81 7.70
C THR A 194 6.33 -8.66 9.22
N ILE A 195 5.48 -9.45 9.89
CA ILE A 195 5.42 -9.47 11.36
C ILE A 195 5.92 -10.83 11.83
N ILE A 196 6.96 -10.80 12.65
CA ILE A 196 7.65 -11.98 13.19
C ILE A 196 7.66 -11.89 14.71
N ALA A 197 7.32 -12.98 15.39
CA ALA A 197 7.58 -13.13 16.82
C ALA A 197 8.95 -13.84 17.02
N LYS A 198 9.82 -13.27 17.86
CA LYS A 198 11.09 -13.88 18.23
C LYS A 198 11.01 -14.43 19.65
N SER A 199 11.09 -15.76 19.79
CA SER A 199 11.09 -16.48 21.05
C SER A 199 12.39 -17.29 21.20
N GLY A 200 13.28 -16.85 22.06
CA GLY A 200 14.65 -17.35 22.08
C GLY A 200 15.35 -17.10 20.74
N GLU A 201 15.86 -18.15 20.11
CA GLU A 201 16.50 -18.09 18.79
C GLU A 201 15.53 -18.31 17.61
N ARG A 202 14.25 -18.56 17.88
CA ARG A 202 13.26 -18.89 16.85
C ARG A 202 12.57 -17.64 16.32
N PHE A 203 12.50 -17.51 15.01
CA PHE A 203 11.74 -16.50 14.28
C PHE A 203 10.45 -17.11 13.73
N ILE A 204 9.31 -16.79 14.33
CA ILE A 204 8.00 -17.34 14.01
C ILE A 204 7.22 -16.31 13.19
N LEU A 205 6.85 -16.64 11.97
CA LEU A 205 6.10 -15.75 11.10
C LEU A 205 4.65 -15.64 11.59
N VAL A 206 4.25 -14.42 11.94
CA VAL A 206 2.89 -14.11 12.40
C VAL A 206 2.02 -13.61 11.25
N ASP A 207 2.56 -12.70 10.42
CA ASP A 207 1.89 -12.18 9.22
C ASP A 207 2.88 -11.97 8.07
N GLY A 208 2.41 -12.18 6.83
CA GLY A 208 3.19 -11.97 5.62
C GLY A 208 3.73 -13.25 4.97
N HIS A 209 3.02 -14.38 5.10
CA HIS A 209 3.41 -15.67 4.49
C HIS A 209 3.58 -15.58 2.98
N HIS A 210 2.63 -14.96 2.26
CA HIS A 210 2.72 -14.73 0.81
C HIS A 210 3.95 -13.87 0.43
N ARG A 211 4.23 -12.79 1.22
CA ARG A 211 5.40 -11.91 1.00
C ARG A 211 6.71 -12.65 1.21
N THR A 212 6.82 -13.44 2.28
CA THR A 212 8.02 -14.22 2.57
C THR A 212 8.24 -15.31 1.51
N ALA A 213 7.19 -15.99 1.09
CA ALA A 213 7.27 -16.98 0.02
C ALA A 213 7.67 -16.34 -1.32
N ALA A 214 7.11 -15.16 -1.65
CA ALA A 214 7.49 -14.40 -2.85
C ALA A 214 8.95 -13.94 -2.80
N ALA A 215 9.42 -13.41 -1.66
CA ALA A 215 10.80 -13.00 -1.47
C ALA A 215 11.77 -14.19 -1.66
N ARG A 216 11.42 -15.34 -1.10
CA ARG A 216 12.19 -16.59 -1.28
C ARG A 216 12.22 -17.03 -2.74
N LYS A 217 11.09 -17.00 -3.45
CA LYS A 217 11.02 -17.32 -4.89
C LYS A 217 11.88 -16.38 -5.73
N LEU A 218 12.04 -15.13 -5.32
CA LEU A 218 12.91 -14.15 -5.98
C LEU A 218 14.39 -14.26 -5.58
N GLY A 219 14.76 -15.21 -4.70
CA GLY A 219 16.14 -15.40 -4.25
C GLY A 219 16.62 -14.34 -3.23
N CYS A 220 15.71 -13.60 -2.60
CA CYS A 220 16.07 -12.70 -1.51
C CYS A 220 16.62 -13.50 -0.32
N LYS A 221 17.71 -13.01 0.29
CA LYS A 221 18.31 -13.64 1.48
C LYS A 221 17.58 -13.23 2.74
N ASP A 222 17.16 -11.98 2.81
CA ASP A 222 16.55 -11.37 3.99
C ASP A 222 15.20 -10.76 3.64
N ILE A 223 14.34 -10.61 4.65
CA ILE A 223 13.06 -9.90 4.54
C ILE A 223 12.95 -8.83 5.61
N ASP A 224 12.46 -7.64 5.24
CA ASP A 224 12.19 -6.54 6.17
C ASP A 224 11.02 -6.91 7.07
N SER A 225 11.19 -6.78 8.39
CA SER A 225 10.24 -7.29 9.36
C SER A 225 10.13 -6.41 10.60
N TYR A 226 8.93 -6.31 11.13
CA TYR A 226 8.71 -5.95 12.52
C TYR A 226 8.85 -7.22 13.37
N VAL A 227 9.87 -7.25 14.21
CA VAL A 227 10.15 -8.38 15.10
C VAL A 227 9.65 -8.04 16.49
N ILE A 228 8.70 -8.83 17.00
CA ILE A 228 8.20 -8.76 18.37
C ILE A 228 9.06 -9.72 19.19
N GLU A 229 10.07 -9.20 19.88
CA GLU A 229 10.96 -9.97 20.74
C GLU A 229 10.29 -10.25 22.09
N LEU A 230 10.22 -11.52 22.48
CA LEU A 230 9.67 -11.97 23.73
C LEU A 230 10.77 -11.99 24.82
N ASP A 231 10.42 -11.62 26.05
CA ASP A 231 11.36 -11.59 27.20
C ASP A 231 11.77 -12.99 27.71
N ARG A 232 11.12 -14.03 27.23
CA ARG A 232 11.46 -15.44 27.55
C ARG A 232 11.16 -16.37 26.38
N ASP A 233 11.81 -17.52 26.40
CA ASP A 233 11.63 -18.57 25.41
C ASP A 233 10.37 -19.38 25.72
N ILE A 234 9.30 -19.15 24.95
CA ILE A 234 8.04 -19.85 25.06
C ILE A 234 7.60 -20.42 23.72
N ARG A 235 6.82 -21.48 23.74
CA ARG A 235 6.25 -22.06 22.53
C ARG A 235 4.87 -21.47 22.26
N LEU A 236 4.78 -20.71 21.17
CA LEU A 236 3.55 -20.00 20.79
C LEU A 236 2.46 -20.98 20.28
N GLY A 237 1.19 -20.61 20.43
CA GLY A 237 0.06 -21.37 19.89
C GLY A 237 0.15 -21.56 18.39
N LEU A 238 0.65 -20.54 17.65
CA LEU A 238 0.90 -20.61 16.22
C LEU A 238 1.88 -21.72 15.83
N GLU A 239 2.97 -21.90 16.60
CA GLU A 239 3.94 -22.98 16.39
C GLU A 239 3.30 -24.35 16.62
N LYS A 240 2.51 -24.47 17.71
CA LYS A 240 1.81 -25.72 18.05
C LYS A 240 0.82 -26.13 16.95
N THR A 241 0.14 -25.15 16.36
CA THR A 241 -0.78 -25.40 15.24
C THR A 241 -0.03 -25.80 13.99
N ALA A 242 1.07 -25.09 13.66
CA ALA A 242 1.92 -25.43 12.54
C ALA A 242 2.49 -26.85 12.66
N ASP A 243 2.95 -27.25 13.87
CA ASP A 243 3.42 -28.62 14.13
C ASP A 243 2.37 -29.68 13.86
N LYS A 244 1.14 -29.46 14.31
CA LYS A 244 0.02 -30.37 14.05
C LYS A 244 -0.29 -30.53 12.57
N ASN A 245 -0.07 -29.48 11.80
CA ASN A 245 -0.28 -29.45 10.34
C ASN A 245 0.98 -29.87 9.56
N GLY A 246 2.07 -30.27 10.23
CA GLY A 246 3.32 -30.68 9.58
C GLY A 246 4.10 -29.53 8.93
N ILE A 247 3.89 -28.27 9.34
CA ILE A 247 4.52 -27.10 8.76
C ILE A 247 5.76 -26.70 9.55
N PHE A 248 6.92 -26.91 8.98
CA PHE A 248 8.22 -26.60 9.57
C PHE A 248 9.01 -25.60 8.74
N THR A 249 8.84 -25.64 7.42
CA THR A 249 9.57 -24.84 6.44
C THR A 249 8.62 -24.32 5.35
N PHE A 250 9.07 -23.36 4.56
CA PHE A 250 8.28 -22.89 3.40
C PHE A 250 8.09 -23.95 2.28
N LYS A 251 8.77 -25.08 2.35
CA LYS A 251 8.55 -26.20 1.41
C LYS A 251 7.30 -27.01 1.76
N ASP A 252 6.85 -26.92 3.00
CA ASP A 252 5.70 -27.64 3.52
C ASP A 252 4.38 -26.89 3.25
N ILE A 253 4.48 -25.65 2.73
CA ILE A 253 3.30 -24.84 2.41
C ILE A 253 2.74 -25.26 1.05
N GLU A 254 1.46 -25.56 1.01
CA GLU A 254 0.72 -25.83 -0.23
C GLU A 254 0.43 -24.52 -0.98
N ILE A 255 0.80 -24.45 -2.27
CA ILE A 255 0.42 -23.33 -3.13
C ILE A 255 -0.84 -23.74 -3.90
N ILE A 256 -1.93 -23.06 -3.58
CA ILE A 256 -3.21 -23.28 -4.23
C ILE A 256 -3.27 -22.44 -5.50
N ASP A 257 -3.29 -23.11 -6.65
CA ASP A 257 -3.36 -22.49 -7.98
C ASP A 257 -4.81 -22.43 -8.51
N ASP A 258 -5.77 -22.51 -7.62
CA ASP A 258 -7.17 -22.55 -8.00
C ASP A 258 -7.74 -21.12 -8.06
N ALA A 259 -8.44 -20.82 -9.17
CA ALA A 259 -9.24 -19.61 -9.36
C ALA A 259 -10.42 -19.48 -8.37
N GLN A 260 -10.35 -20.15 -7.23
CA GLN A 260 -11.39 -20.25 -6.21
C GLN A 260 -11.11 -19.39 -4.98
N HIS A 261 -10.25 -18.36 -5.07
CA HIS A 261 -10.30 -17.34 -4.02
C HIS A 261 -11.75 -16.86 -3.88
N PRO A 262 -12.34 -16.82 -2.67
CA PRO A 262 -13.75 -16.47 -2.48
C PRO A 262 -14.17 -15.17 -3.17
N LEU A 263 -13.27 -14.19 -3.27
CA LEU A 263 -13.49 -12.93 -4.00
C LEU A 263 -13.58 -13.14 -5.52
N ILE A 264 -12.84 -14.07 -6.11
CA ILE A 264 -12.91 -14.39 -7.55
C ILE A 264 -14.21 -15.11 -7.86
N ALA A 265 -14.66 -16.01 -7.01
CA ALA A 265 -15.95 -16.70 -7.16
C ALA A 265 -17.13 -15.69 -7.17
N ILE A 266 -17.10 -14.70 -6.25
CA ILE A 266 -18.10 -13.62 -6.20
C ILE A 266 -18.05 -12.77 -7.47
N THR A 267 -16.85 -12.36 -7.91
CA THR A 267 -16.67 -11.52 -9.11
C THR A 267 -17.05 -12.26 -10.38
N SER A 268 -16.80 -13.58 -10.44
CA SER A 268 -17.16 -14.41 -11.59
C SER A 268 -18.67 -14.65 -11.69
N SER A 269 -19.38 -14.77 -10.56
CA SER A 269 -20.84 -14.87 -10.55
C SER A 269 -21.50 -13.57 -11.03
N LEU A 270 -21.04 -12.42 -10.56
CA LEU A 270 -21.51 -11.11 -11.01
C LEU A 270 -21.31 -10.91 -12.53
N ARG A 271 -20.14 -11.31 -13.09
CA ARG A 271 -19.91 -11.22 -14.54
C ARG A 271 -20.87 -12.08 -15.38
N LYS A 272 -21.35 -13.20 -14.86
CA LYS A 272 -22.33 -14.05 -15.56
C LYS A 272 -23.72 -13.42 -15.56
N GLU A 273 -24.10 -12.69 -14.54
CA GLU A 273 -25.41 -11.99 -14.47
C GLU A 273 -25.50 -10.82 -15.44
N PHE A 274 -24.38 -10.11 -15.70
CA PHE A 274 -24.35 -8.99 -16.67
C PHE A 274 -24.21 -9.41 -18.14
N ARG A 275 -24.10 -10.71 -18.46
CA ARG A 275 -24.03 -11.23 -19.83
C ARG A 275 -25.33 -11.85 -20.34
N LYS A 276 -26.41 -11.77 -19.58
CA LYS A 276 -27.78 -12.12 -19.99
C LYS A 276 -28.56 -10.85 -20.30
#